data_69c50053aabda5755afb6e80dad97b4f
#
_entry.id   69c50053aabda5755afb6e80dad97b4f
#
_cell.length_a   1.000
_cell.length_b   1.000
_cell.length_c   1.000
_cell.angle_alpha   90.00
_cell.angle_beta   90.00
_cell.angle_gamma   90.00
#
_symmetry.space_group_name_H-M   'P 1'
#
loop_
_entity.id
_entity.type
_entity.pdbx_description
1 polymer ?
#
loop_
_entity_poly.entity_id
_entity_poly.type
_entity_poly.pdbx_seq_one_letter_code
_entity_poly.pdbx_strand_id
1 'polypeptide(L)'
;MKFKYIFLSVLFIAVTSCETDIENPDATYPDQYYSADSGDADFSTYVAMGESITAGFSDNSLFAAAQMNSYPNIMAGFMSMADGGEFTQPYVSDNVGGINVGGQQFWGPRAYFDGAGPAFVSGSITTEATSVEPGPYSNMAMPLAGAITYVAPGVGSMEGLMAGQANPWYVRTASSNGATMLGDAMMQQPTFVTLVPGNDFANYGLFGASGFPFGPLELEGPTGMLAGVVGTIQTLSSAVPNGVITTLPDPTNTATFNTVPYNSIPLNAEFAGLLNTALAAPYNGGLAAAQAFGLITAEEVSLRTLNAVVGNNPVLIEDEDLTDLSALGLPSVRLANANDKINLFALPNL
;
A
#
# COMPACT_ATOMS: atom_id res chain seq x y z
N MET A 1 52.95 23.36 -22.45
CA MET A 1 53.19 21.91 -22.36
C MET A 1 52.92 21.31 -20.97
N LYS A 2 52.34 22.05 -20.02
CA LYS A 2 52.07 21.55 -18.63
C LYS A 2 50.62 21.13 -18.38
N PHE A 3 49.69 21.49 -19.24
CA PHE A 3 48.26 21.13 -19.07
C PHE A 3 47.88 19.73 -19.54
N LYS A 4 48.64 19.09 -20.42
CA LYS A 4 48.36 17.75 -20.95
C LYS A 4 48.58 16.64 -19.91
N TYR A 5 49.43 16.84 -18.94
CA TYR A 5 49.76 15.83 -17.91
C TYR A 5 48.80 15.88 -16.71
N ILE A 6 48.17 17.04 -16.43
CA ILE A 6 47.16 17.19 -15.40
C ILE A 6 45.86 16.48 -15.81
N PHE A 7 45.51 16.54 -17.09
CA PHE A 7 44.30 15.84 -17.58
C PHE A 7 44.47 14.32 -17.60
N LEU A 8 45.69 13.85 -17.85
CA LEU A 8 45.98 12.41 -17.85
C LEU A 8 46.02 11.83 -16.42
N SER A 9 46.51 12.57 -15.44
CA SER A 9 46.51 12.16 -14.04
C SER A 9 45.10 12.19 -13.37
N VAL A 10 44.25 13.11 -13.78
CA VAL A 10 42.84 13.17 -13.31
C VAL A 10 42.02 12.03 -13.94
N LEU A 11 42.27 11.67 -15.18
CA LEU A 11 41.63 10.53 -15.84
C LEU A 11 42.07 9.18 -15.22
N PHE A 12 43.32 9.08 -14.75
CA PHE A 12 43.81 7.85 -14.11
C PHE A 12 43.23 7.66 -12.68
N ILE A 13 42.95 8.74 -11.97
CA ILE A 13 42.33 8.69 -10.63
C ILE A 13 40.85 8.34 -10.76
N ALA A 14 40.18 8.72 -11.86
CA ALA A 14 38.76 8.43 -12.08
C ALA A 14 38.48 6.96 -12.43
N VAL A 15 39.48 6.19 -12.93
CA VAL A 15 39.28 4.76 -13.22
C VAL A 15 39.74 3.82 -12.11
N THR A 16 40.36 4.33 -11.04
CA THR A 16 40.76 3.51 -9.88
C THR A 16 39.82 3.65 -8.69
N SER A 17 38.70 4.36 -8.83
CA SER A 17 37.81 4.69 -7.71
C SER A 17 36.56 3.80 -7.62
N CYS A 18 36.48 2.72 -8.39
CA CYS A 18 35.37 1.77 -8.33
C CYS A 18 35.84 0.32 -8.48
N GLU A 19 36.84 -0.09 -7.73
CA GLU A 19 36.97 -1.49 -7.36
C GLU A 19 36.65 -1.60 -5.87
N THR A 20 35.39 -1.79 -5.56
CA THR A 20 35.06 -2.51 -4.34
C THR A 20 35.35 -3.97 -4.64
N ASP A 21 36.52 -4.45 -4.22
CA ASP A 21 36.77 -5.88 -4.10
C ASP A 21 35.73 -6.46 -3.13
N ILE A 22 34.58 -6.86 -3.69
CA ILE A 22 33.56 -7.63 -2.96
C ILE A 22 33.95 -9.12 -2.95
N GLU A 23 34.94 -9.51 -3.72
CA GLU A 23 35.49 -10.85 -3.71
C GLU A 23 36.90 -10.80 -3.10
N ASN A 24 36.99 -11.23 -1.86
CA ASN A 24 38.23 -11.77 -1.35
C ASN A 24 38.32 -13.24 -1.79
N PRO A 25 39.02 -13.57 -2.90
CA PRO A 25 39.10 -14.94 -3.38
C PRO A 25 39.87 -15.86 -2.42
N ASP A 26 40.55 -15.31 -1.39
CA ASP A 26 41.25 -16.04 -0.34
C ASP A 26 40.45 -16.05 0.97
N ALA A 27 39.26 -15.49 1.04
CA ALA A 27 38.34 -15.80 2.10
C ALA A 27 37.89 -17.26 1.89
N THR A 28 38.69 -18.20 2.34
CA THR A 28 38.19 -19.49 2.75
C THR A 28 37.15 -19.17 3.84
N TYR A 29 35.92 -18.94 3.40
CA TYR A 29 34.80 -19.16 4.32
C TYR A 29 35.00 -20.61 4.77
N PRO A 30 35.29 -20.86 6.05
CA PRO A 30 35.24 -22.24 6.48
C PRO A 30 33.90 -22.75 6.02
N ASP A 31 33.87 -23.98 5.48
CA ASP A 31 32.64 -24.72 5.23
C ASP A 31 31.94 -24.99 6.59
N GLN A 32 31.74 -23.96 7.36
CA GLN A 32 30.77 -23.92 8.43
C GLN A 32 29.42 -23.84 7.70
N TYR A 33 28.95 -25.03 7.28
CA TYR A 33 27.51 -25.24 7.24
C TYR A 33 27.02 -24.83 8.62
N TYR A 34 26.52 -23.59 8.75
CA TYR A 34 25.69 -23.27 9.89
C TYR A 34 24.50 -24.19 9.73
N SER A 35 24.46 -25.28 10.51
CA SER A 35 23.22 -26.02 10.68
C SER A 35 22.27 -24.99 11.28
N ALA A 36 21.25 -24.58 10.51
CA ALA A 36 20.21 -23.74 11.04
C ALA A 36 19.53 -24.57 12.14
N ASP A 37 19.44 -23.97 13.32
CA ASP A 37 18.76 -24.58 14.46
C ASP A 37 17.52 -23.73 14.74
N SER A 38 16.33 -24.36 14.70
CA SER A 38 15.07 -23.70 15.00
C SER A 38 14.92 -23.31 16.48
N GLY A 39 15.82 -23.78 17.35
CA GLY A 39 15.65 -23.65 18.79
C GLY A 39 14.37 -24.32 19.25
N ASP A 40 13.53 -23.59 19.99
CA ASP A 40 12.23 -24.07 20.46
C ASP A 40 11.09 -23.87 19.43
N ALA A 41 11.37 -23.28 18.26
CA ALA A 41 10.37 -23.04 17.25
C ALA A 41 10.20 -24.24 16.30
N ASP A 42 8.97 -24.56 15.98
CA ASP A 42 8.61 -25.59 15.00
C ASP A 42 8.15 -24.91 13.70
N PHE A 43 8.93 -25.04 12.64
CA PHE A 43 8.64 -24.49 11.32
C PHE A 43 8.00 -25.49 10.36
N SER A 44 7.57 -26.65 10.86
CA SER A 44 7.01 -27.73 10.02
C SER A 44 5.73 -27.31 9.27
N THR A 45 4.96 -26.36 9.83
CA THR A 45 3.81 -25.74 9.15
C THR A 45 3.84 -24.23 9.35
N TYR A 46 4.59 -23.54 8.49
CA TYR A 46 4.66 -22.09 8.48
C TYR A 46 3.52 -21.49 7.66
N VAL A 47 2.75 -20.58 8.26
CA VAL A 47 1.72 -19.80 7.58
C VAL A 47 1.99 -18.29 7.75
N ALA A 48 2.01 -17.57 6.65
CA ALA A 48 2.12 -16.12 6.64
C ALA A 48 0.74 -15.48 6.44
N MET A 49 0.33 -14.65 7.37
CA MET A 49 -0.89 -13.85 7.30
C MET A 49 -0.55 -12.38 7.18
N GLY A 50 -1.29 -11.67 6.33
CA GLY A 50 -1.05 -10.24 6.19
C GLY A 50 -1.72 -9.65 4.96
N GLU A 51 -1.26 -8.45 4.64
CA GLU A 51 -1.75 -7.62 3.56
C GLU A 51 -0.71 -7.53 2.41
N SER A 52 -0.66 -6.39 1.73
CA SER A 52 0.16 -6.12 0.56
C SER A 52 1.63 -6.52 0.71
N ILE A 53 2.28 -6.17 1.83
CA ILE A 53 3.69 -6.49 2.08
C ILE A 53 3.89 -8.01 2.15
N THR A 54 2.99 -8.71 2.83
CA THR A 54 3.03 -10.17 2.96
C THR A 54 2.77 -10.87 1.63
N ALA A 55 1.87 -10.32 0.81
CA ALA A 55 1.59 -10.84 -0.51
C ALA A 55 2.75 -10.68 -1.51
N GLY A 56 3.69 -9.76 -1.26
CA GLY A 56 4.68 -9.32 -2.22
C GLY A 56 4.13 -8.27 -3.20
N PHE A 57 3.08 -7.55 -2.81
CA PHE A 57 2.55 -6.43 -3.60
C PHE A 57 3.56 -5.27 -3.55
N SER A 58 4.09 -4.90 -4.69
CA SER A 58 5.03 -3.81 -4.84
C SER A 58 4.78 -3.06 -6.14
N ASP A 59 5.40 -1.91 -6.34
CA ASP A 59 5.23 -1.11 -7.55
C ASP A 59 3.74 -0.88 -7.89
N ASN A 60 2.92 -0.68 -6.87
CA ASN A 60 1.45 -0.53 -6.96
C ASN A 60 0.72 -1.74 -7.58
N SER A 61 1.27 -2.95 -7.53
CA SER A 61 0.61 -4.14 -8.08
C SER A 61 1.13 -5.45 -7.51
N LEU A 62 0.39 -6.55 -7.74
CA LEU A 62 0.85 -7.91 -7.47
C LEU A 62 1.32 -8.54 -8.78
N PHE A 63 2.55 -9.04 -8.81
CA PHE A 63 3.15 -9.72 -9.96
C PHE A 63 4.10 -10.84 -9.53
N ALA A 64 4.34 -11.82 -10.41
CA ALA A 64 4.99 -13.07 -10.06
C ALA A 64 6.39 -12.89 -9.45
N ALA A 65 7.24 -12.02 -10.02
CA ALA A 65 8.58 -11.78 -9.50
C ALA A 65 8.57 -11.16 -8.10
N ALA A 66 7.61 -10.27 -7.79
CA ALA A 66 7.49 -9.70 -6.45
C ALA A 66 7.01 -10.73 -5.43
N GLN A 67 6.08 -11.62 -5.80
CA GLN A 67 5.68 -12.72 -4.93
C GLN A 67 6.84 -13.67 -4.62
N MET A 68 7.68 -14.00 -5.61
CA MET A 68 8.88 -14.83 -5.39
C MET A 68 9.87 -14.17 -4.43
N ASN A 69 9.89 -12.85 -4.36
CA ASN A 69 10.75 -12.07 -3.46
C ASN A 69 10.01 -11.53 -2.23
N SER A 70 8.80 -11.99 -1.96
CA SER A 70 8.08 -11.64 -0.73
C SER A 70 8.82 -12.14 0.50
N TYR A 71 8.73 -11.39 1.61
CA TYR A 71 9.44 -11.80 2.82
C TYR A 71 9.03 -13.21 3.32
N PRO A 72 7.75 -13.64 3.22
CA PRO A 72 7.40 -14.99 3.66
C PRO A 72 8.09 -16.07 2.84
N ASN A 73 8.19 -15.87 1.53
CA ASN A 73 8.89 -16.83 0.67
C ASN A 73 10.39 -16.91 0.98
N ILE A 74 11.02 -15.77 1.23
CA ILE A 74 12.43 -15.71 1.64
C ILE A 74 12.61 -16.39 3.00
N MET A 75 11.75 -16.09 3.97
CA MET A 75 11.79 -16.73 5.31
C MET A 75 11.59 -18.23 5.23
N ALA A 76 10.61 -18.70 4.42
CA ALA A 76 10.38 -20.12 4.22
C ALA A 76 11.62 -20.83 3.67
N GLY A 77 12.36 -20.18 2.75
CA GLY A 77 13.64 -20.67 2.26
C GLY A 77 14.70 -20.84 3.37
N PHE A 78 14.76 -19.93 4.34
CA PHE A 78 15.64 -20.07 5.50
C PHE A 78 15.10 -21.10 6.51
N MET A 79 13.79 -21.13 6.75
CA MET A 79 13.17 -22.10 7.64
C MET A 79 13.35 -23.55 7.14
N SER A 80 13.36 -23.77 5.81
CA SER A 80 13.63 -25.11 5.24
C SER A 80 15.01 -25.66 5.60
N MET A 81 15.97 -24.79 5.93
CA MET A 81 17.29 -25.17 6.43
C MET A 81 17.29 -25.60 7.90
N ALA A 82 16.18 -25.35 8.61
CA ALA A 82 15.92 -25.68 10.01
C ALA A 82 14.68 -26.61 10.13
N ASP A 83 14.60 -27.60 9.30
CA ASP A 83 13.53 -28.61 9.24
C ASP A 83 12.13 -28.02 8.96
N GLY A 84 12.04 -26.84 8.34
CA GLY A 84 10.79 -26.24 7.92
C GLY A 84 10.10 -27.03 6.80
N GLY A 85 8.75 -27.04 6.83
CA GLY A 85 7.93 -27.72 5.87
C GLY A 85 7.80 -27.00 4.52
N GLU A 86 6.97 -27.54 3.64
CA GLU A 86 6.66 -26.93 2.34
C GLU A 86 5.93 -25.58 2.52
N PHE A 87 6.28 -24.61 1.68
CA PHE A 87 5.63 -23.31 1.66
C PHE A 87 5.01 -23.03 0.29
N THR A 88 3.70 -22.85 0.25
CA THR A 88 2.93 -22.64 -0.97
C THR A 88 2.42 -21.20 -1.08
N GLN A 89 2.44 -20.66 -2.30
CA GLN A 89 1.94 -19.30 -2.60
C GLN A 89 0.97 -19.32 -3.78
N PRO A 90 -0.08 -18.46 -3.77
CA PRO A 90 -1.00 -18.31 -4.88
C PRO A 90 -0.41 -17.38 -5.95
N TYR A 91 0.56 -17.85 -6.72
CA TYR A 91 1.23 -17.03 -7.73
C TYR A 91 0.24 -16.48 -8.76
N VAL A 92 0.46 -15.21 -9.14
CA VAL A 92 -0.15 -14.64 -10.34
C VAL A 92 0.64 -15.06 -11.57
N SER A 93 0.00 -14.98 -12.76
CA SER A 93 0.52 -15.66 -13.96
C SER A 93 1.63 -14.90 -14.68
N ASP A 94 1.83 -13.59 -14.38
CA ASP A 94 2.74 -12.74 -15.15
C ASP A 94 3.47 -11.70 -14.30
N ASN A 95 4.33 -10.91 -14.97
CA ASN A 95 5.07 -9.79 -14.39
C ASN A 95 4.56 -8.42 -14.84
N VAL A 96 3.45 -8.35 -15.54
CA VAL A 96 2.74 -7.09 -15.83
C VAL A 96 2.05 -6.63 -14.55
N GLY A 97 1.48 -7.55 -13.82
CA GLY A 97 0.72 -7.31 -12.60
C GLY A 97 -0.71 -6.90 -12.87
N GLY A 98 -1.43 -6.59 -11.79
CA GLY A 98 -2.85 -6.28 -11.84
C GLY A 98 -3.74 -7.51 -11.67
N ILE A 99 -5.05 -7.27 -11.69
CA ILE A 99 -6.08 -8.31 -11.67
C ILE A 99 -7.33 -7.82 -12.40
N ASN A 100 -7.92 -8.74 -13.16
CA ASN A 100 -9.21 -8.53 -13.80
C ASN A 100 -10.34 -9.18 -12.98
N VAL A 101 -11.56 -8.70 -13.16
CA VAL A 101 -12.80 -9.30 -12.68
C VAL A 101 -13.73 -9.44 -13.86
N GLY A 102 -14.03 -10.66 -14.28
CA GLY A 102 -14.89 -10.93 -15.45
C GLY A 102 -14.32 -10.32 -16.74
N GLY A 103 -13.01 -10.31 -16.92
CA GLY A 103 -12.33 -9.76 -18.09
C GLY A 103 -12.19 -8.22 -18.07
N GLN A 104 -12.66 -7.54 -17.04
CA GLN A 104 -12.49 -6.09 -16.87
C GLN A 104 -11.38 -5.81 -15.85
N GLN A 105 -10.53 -4.83 -16.14
CA GLN A 105 -9.48 -4.43 -15.22
C GLN A 105 -10.07 -3.90 -13.91
N PHE A 106 -9.78 -4.59 -12.81
CA PHE A 106 -10.08 -4.12 -11.46
C PHE A 106 -8.91 -3.33 -10.87
N TRP A 107 -7.68 -3.86 -10.99
CA TRP A 107 -6.46 -3.21 -10.57
C TRP A 107 -5.44 -3.19 -11.70
N GLY A 108 -4.67 -2.10 -11.79
CA GLY A 108 -3.78 -1.84 -12.91
C GLY A 108 -2.45 -2.60 -12.87
N PRO A 109 -1.68 -2.51 -13.98
CA PRO A 109 -0.32 -3.03 -14.06
C PRO A 109 0.61 -2.37 -13.04
N ARG A 110 1.76 -2.99 -12.79
CA ARG A 110 2.79 -2.40 -11.92
C ARG A 110 3.34 -1.10 -12.48
N ALA A 111 3.66 -0.19 -11.57
CA ALA A 111 4.24 1.10 -11.90
C ALA A 111 5.77 1.03 -12.01
N TYR A 112 6.36 2.02 -12.67
CA TYR A 112 7.78 2.32 -12.66
C TYR A 112 7.97 3.83 -12.78
N PHE A 113 9.18 4.32 -12.48
CA PHE A 113 9.52 5.73 -12.67
C PHE A 113 10.11 5.93 -14.08
N ASP A 114 9.47 6.75 -14.91
CA ASP A 114 9.87 6.98 -16.31
C ASP A 114 10.89 8.14 -16.46
N GLY A 115 11.28 8.77 -15.35
CA GLY A 115 12.14 9.94 -15.31
C GLY A 115 11.40 11.26 -15.04
N ALA A 116 10.08 11.27 -15.14
CA ALA A 116 9.23 12.41 -14.85
C ALA A 116 8.21 12.12 -13.75
N GLY A 117 7.69 10.88 -13.69
CA GLY A 117 6.70 10.47 -12.70
C GLY A 117 6.41 8.97 -12.75
N PRO A 118 5.37 8.52 -12.02
CA PRO A 118 4.89 7.15 -12.12
C PRO A 118 4.31 6.88 -13.52
N ALA A 119 4.79 5.83 -14.14
CA ALA A 119 4.24 5.27 -15.39
C ALA A 119 3.91 3.80 -15.18
N PHE A 120 3.09 3.20 -16.04
CA PHE A 120 2.67 1.82 -15.90
C PHE A 120 3.33 0.93 -16.96
N VAL A 121 3.69 -0.28 -16.56
CA VAL A 121 4.24 -1.28 -17.48
C VAL A 121 3.17 -1.62 -18.53
N SER A 122 3.57 -1.64 -19.80
CA SER A 122 2.71 -2.06 -20.90
C SER A 122 2.58 -3.58 -20.93
N GLY A 123 1.39 -4.07 -21.25
CA GLY A 123 1.08 -5.50 -21.37
C GLY A 123 -0.36 -5.80 -20.99
N SER A 124 -0.78 -7.03 -21.24
CA SER A 124 -2.11 -7.50 -20.86
C SER A 124 -2.06 -8.09 -19.44
N ILE A 125 -3.01 -7.72 -18.60
CA ILE A 125 -3.24 -8.35 -17.31
C ILE A 125 -3.84 -9.73 -17.57
N THR A 126 -3.18 -10.78 -17.10
CA THR A 126 -3.62 -12.17 -17.30
C THR A 126 -4.23 -12.80 -16.04
N THR A 127 -4.03 -12.18 -14.88
CA THR A 127 -4.63 -12.64 -13.63
C THR A 127 -6.11 -12.30 -13.59
N GLU A 128 -6.95 -13.31 -13.36
CA GLU A 128 -8.40 -13.19 -13.36
C GLU A 128 -8.96 -13.70 -12.02
N ALA A 129 -9.69 -12.83 -11.30
CA ALA A 129 -10.25 -13.15 -9.99
C ALA A 129 -11.30 -14.28 -10.04
N THR A 130 -12.02 -14.38 -11.16
CA THR A 130 -13.02 -15.43 -11.37
C THR A 130 -12.44 -16.79 -11.74
N SER A 131 -11.13 -16.86 -12.03
CA SER A 131 -10.39 -18.11 -12.21
C SER A 131 -9.92 -18.62 -10.85
N VAL A 132 -10.82 -19.30 -10.13
CA VAL A 132 -10.59 -19.73 -8.75
C VAL A 132 -9.60 -20.89 -8.69
N GLU A 133 -8.57 -20.73 -7.88
CA GLU A 133 -7.56 -21.73 -7.51
C GLU A 133 -7.60 -21.90 -5.99
N PRO A 134 -8.54 -22.71 -5.47
CA PRO A 134 -8.83 -22.70 -4.04
C PRO A 134 -7.65 -23.19 -3.21
N GLY A 135 -7.39 -22.45 -2.10
CA GLY A 135 -6.42 -22.80 -1.08
C GLY A 135 -6.91 -23.87 -0.10
N PRO A 136 -6.37 -23.90 1.09
CA PRO A 136 -5.49 -22.87 1.64
C PRO A 136 -4.05 -22.93 1.15
N TYR A 137 -3.38 -21.75 1.13
CA TYR A 137 -1.96 -21.61 0.82
C TYR A 137 -1.19 -21.25 2.09
N SER A 138 0.11 -21.54 2.12
CA SER A 138 0.96 -21.12 3.26
C SER A 138 1.08 -19.60 3.33
N ASN A 139 1.12 -18.91 2.18
CA ASN A 139 0.97 -17.45 2.12
C ASN A 139 -0.50 -17.07 1.95
N MET A 140 -1.14 -16.72 3.05
CA MET A 140 -2.56 -16.32 3.13
C MET A 140 -2.77 -14.80 2.95
N ALA A 141 -1.78 -14.09 2.41
CA ALA A 141 -1.86 -12.64 2.29
C ALA A 141 -2.90 -12.16 1.27
N MET A 142 -3.60 -11.09 1.64
CA MET A 142 -4.55 -10.39 0.77
C MET A 142 -4.02 -8.97 0.46
N PRO A 143 -3.65 -8.65 -0.77
CA PRO A 143 -3.32 -7.27 -1.13
C PRO A 143 -4.41 -6.27 -0.72
N LEU A 144 -4.00 -5.12 -0.19
CA LEU A 144 -4.85 -4.02 0.25
C LEU A 144 -5.82 -4.36 1.39
N ALA A 145 -5.65 -5.48 2.07
CA ALA A 145 -6.53 -5.90 3.14
C ALA A 145 -6.38 -5.03 4.39
N GLY A 146 -7.48 -4.54 4.94
CA GLY A 146 -7.54 -4.06 6.31
C GLY A 146 -7.68 -5.21 7.30
N ALA A 147 -7.30 -4.98 8.55
CA ALA A 147 -7.26 -6.02 9.58
C ALA A 147 -8.61 -6.74 9.80
N ILE A 148 -9.73 -6.01 9.70
CA ILE A 148 -11.06 -6.59 9.87
C ILE A 148 -11.36 -7.66 8.81
N THR A 149 -10.82 -7.52 7.61
CA THR A 149 -11.07 -8.47 6.52
C THR A 149 -10.45 -9.84 6.76
N TYR A 150 -9.51 -9.96 7.71
CA TYR A 150 -8.93 -11.26 8.08
C TYR A 150 -9.95 -12.17 8.78
N VAL A 151 -10.90 -11.59 9.48
CA VAL A 151 -11.92 -12.29 10.26
C VAL A 151 -13.34 -12.16 9.66
N ALA A 152 -13.53 -11.26 8.71
CA ALA A 152 -14.84 -11.02 8.11
C ALA A 152 -15.20 -12.15 7.12
N PRO A 153 -16.38 -12.77 7.26
CA PRO A 153 -16.86 -13.72 6.27
C PRO A 153 -17.26 -13.04 4.96
N GLY A 154 -17.17 -13.76 3.85
CA GLY A 154 -17.60 -13.27 2.54
C GLY A 154 -16.57 -12.45 1.77
N VAL A 155 -15.45 -12.06 2.38
CA VAL A 155 -14.35 -11.32 1.72
C VAL A 155 -13.71 -12.14 0.59
N GLY A 156 -13.81 -13.47 0.64
CA GLY A 156 -13.40 -14.40 -0.40
C GLY A 156 -14.55 -14.91 -1.28
N SER A 157 -15.75 -14.33 -1.22
CA SER A 157 -16.91 -14.86 -1.96
C SER A 157 -17.05 -14.23 -3.35
N MET A 158 -17.43 -15.04 -4.33
CA MET A 158 -17.74 -14.57 -5.67
C MET A 158 -18.95 -13.62 -5.68
N GLU A 159 -19.95 -13.86 -4.84
CA GLU A 159 -21.11 -12.99 -4.69
C GLU A 159 -20.69 -11.61 -4.16
N GLY A 160 -19.85 -11.58 -3.12
CA GLY A 160 -19.27 -10.36 -2.58
C GLY A 160 -18.41 -9.61 -3.60
N LEU A 161 -17.67 -10.34 -4.46
CA LEU A 161 -16.88 -9.73 -5.53
C LEU A 161 -17.77 -8.99 -6.53
N MET A 162 -18.85 -9.61 -6.97
CA MET A 162 -19.79 -9.00 -7.89
C MET A 162 -20.56 -7.81 -7.28
N ALA A 163 -20.65 -7.77 -5.94
CA ALA A 163 -21.23 -6.66 -5.19
C ALA A 163 -20.19 -5.57 -4.81
N GLY A 164 -18.90 -5.75 -5.17
CA GLY A 164 -17.81 -4.84 -4.78
C GLY A 164 -17.45 -4.87 -3.30
N GLN A 165 -17.72 -5.99 -2.62
CA GLN A 165 -17.53 -6.18 -1.17
C GLN A 165 -16.49 -7.26 -0.82
N ALA A 166 -15.88 -7.89 -1.83
CA ALA A 166 -14.88 -8.93 -1.61
C ALA A 166 -13.53 -8.55 -2.21
N ASN A 167 -12.48 -9.14 -1.67
CA ASN A 167 -11.13 -8.92 -2.16
C ASN A 167 -10.86 -9.86 -3.37
N PRO A 168 -10.61 -9.35 -4.58
CA PRO A 168 -10.49 -10.17 -5.79
C PRO A 168 -9.32 -11.17 -5.72
N TRP A 169 -8.22 -10.81 -5.05
CA TRP A 169 -7.10 -11.72 -4.87
C TRP A 169 -7.45 -12.88 -3.93
N TYR A 170 -8.23 -12.60 -2.87
CA TYR A 170 -8.68 -13.66 -1.95
C TYR A 170 -9.81 -14.49 -2.53
N VAL A 171 -10.74 -13.91 -3.29
CA VAL A 171 -11.78 -14.67 -4.02
C VAL A 171 -11.16 -15.76 -4.90
N ARG A 172 -10.04 -15.44 -5.55
CA ARG A 172 -9.30 -16.39 -6.37
C ARG A 172 -8.79 -17.60 -5.57
N THR A 173 -8.48 -17.43 -4.29
CA THR A 173 -7.69 -18.38 -3.48
C THR A 173 -8.40 -18.89 -2.23
N ALA A 174 -9.55 -18.33 -1.86
CA ALA A 174 -10.32 -18.77 -0.70
C ALA A 174 -10.74 -20.24 -0.83
N SER A 175 -10.71 -20.99 0.26
CA SER A 175 -11.11 -22.40 0.28
C SER A 175 -12.60 -22.59 0.00
N SER A 176 -13.42 -21.57 0.28
CA SER A 176 -14.86 -21.56 0.02
C SER A 176 -15.40 -20.13 0.04
N ASN A 177 -16.64 -19.92 -0.46
CA ASN A 177 -17.31 -18.62 -0.45
C ASN A 177 -17.51 -18.02 0.95
N GLY A 178 -17.56 -18.86 1.98
CA GLY A 178 -17.72 -18.42 3.38
C GLY A 178 -16.43 -18.34 4.17
N ALA A 179 -15.30 -18.67 3.56
CA ALA A 179 -14.01 -18.68 4.23
C ALA A 179 -13.60 -17.30 4.69
N THR A 180 -12.86 -17.26 5.81
CA THR A 180 -12.11 -16.10 6.26
C THR A 180 -10.61 -16.41 6.12
N MET A 181 -9.77 -15.40 5.94
CA MET A 181 -8.32 -15.60 5.88
C MET A 181 -7.83 -16.34 7.14
N LEU A 182 -8.29 -15.89 8.31
CA LEU A 182 -7.92 -16.53 9.57
C LEU A 182 -8.41 -17.98 9.65
N GLY A 183 -9.63 -18.26 9.19
CA GLY A 183 -10.16 -19.63 9.13
C GLY A 183 -9.32 -20.54 8.24
N ASP A 184 -9.00 -20.09 7.02
CA ASP A 184 -8.15 -20.82 6.08
C ASP A 184 -6.73 -21.04 6.61
N ALA A 185 -6.17 -20.04 7.30
CA ALA A 185 -4.89 -20.18 7.97
C ALA A 185 -4.93 -21.26 9.07
N MET A 186 -5.96 -21.22 9.92
CA MET A 186 -6.11 -22.16 11.04
C MET A 186 -6.42 -23.60 10.60
N MET A 187 -7.08 -23.78 9.44
CA MET A 187 -7.30 -25.11 8.86
C MET A 187 -6.00 -25.87 8.55
N GLN A 188 -4.90 -25.15 8.34
CA GLN A 188 -3.58 -25.73 8.08
C GLN A 188 -2.87 -26.22 9.36
N GLN A 189 -3.43 -25.95 10.55
CA GLN A 189 -2.83 -26.26 11.85
C GLN A 189 -1.40 -25.71 11.98
N PRO A 190 -1.19 -24.40 11.81
CA PRO A 190 0.14 -23.83 11.76
C PRO A 190 0.90 -24.04 13.06
N THR A 191 2.17 -24.40 12.95
CA THR A 191 3.11 -24.46 14.07
C THR A 191 3.85 -23.15 14.26
N PHE A 192 3.97 -22.34 13.17
CA PHE A 192 4.56 -21.01 13.19
C PHE A 192 3.78 -20.06 12.29
N VAL A 193 3.51 -18.85 12.78
CA VAL A 193 2.80 -17.80 12.02
C VAL A 193 3.58 -16.51 12.01
N THR A 194 3.66 -15.87 10.85
CA THR A 194 3.96 -14.42 10.79
C THR A 194 2.69 -13.66 10.50
N LEU A 195 2.44 -12.55 11.21
CA LEU A 195 1.29 -11.68 11.04
C LEU A 195 1.73 -10.23 10.79
N VAL A 196 1.31 -9.68 9.66
CA VAL A 196 1.26 -8.23 9.43
C VAL A 196 -0.18 -7.79 9.64
N PRO A 197 -0.48 -6.92 10.64
CA PRO A 197 -1.83 -6.74 11.15
C PRO A 197 -2.74 -5.79 10.34
N GLY A 198 -2.57 -5.70 9.03
CA GLY A 198 -3.44 -4.95 8.13
C GLY A 198 -2.80 -3.68 7.56
N ASN A 199 -3.40 -3.17 6.48
CA ASN A 199 -2.93 -2.01 5.74
C ASN A 199 -3.83 -0.77 5.95
N ASP A 200 -4.58 -0.73 7.04
CA ASP A 200 -5.66 0.24 7.26
C ASP A 200 -5.18 1.69 7.17
N PHE A 201 -4.06 2.03 7.81
CA PHE A 201 -3.52 3.40 7.75
C PHE A 201 -3.02 3.80 6.35
N ALA A 202 -2.37 2.88 5.64
CA ALA A 202 -1.92 3.15 4.28
C ALA A 202 -3.12 3.26 3.32
N ASN A 203 -4.12 2.41 3.47
CA ASN A 203 -5.36 2.48 2.69
C ASN A 203 -6.12 3.79 2.94
N TYR A 204 -6.19 4.24 4.20
CA TYR A 204 -6.76 5.54 4.51
C TYR A 204 -6.02 6.68 3.80
N GLY A 205 -4.69 6.68 3.84
CA GLY A 205 -3.87 7.67 3.14
C GLY A 205 -3.96 7.60 1.61
N LEU A 206 -4.20 6.41 1.05
CA LEU A 206 -4.31 6.22 -0.41
C LEU A 206 -5.70 6.55 -0.95
N PHE A 207 -6.76 6.23 -0.21
CA PHE A 207 -8.14 6.20 -0.70
C PHE A 207 -9.10 7.06 0.14
N GLY A 208 -8.62 7.66 1.23
CA GLY A 208 -9.44 8.41 2.17
C GLY A 208 -10.40 7.52 2.97
N ALA A 209 -11.31 8.18 3.68
CA ALA A 209 -12.29 7.52 4.54
C ALA A 209 -13.30 6.64 3.78
N SER A 210 -13.45 6.85 2.46
CA SER A 210 -14.32 6.01 1.62
C SER A 210 -13.91 4.55 1.57
N GLY A 211 -12.63 4.26 1.86
CA GLY A 211 -12.10 2.90 1.98
C GLY A 211 -12.10 2.11 0.68
N PHE A 212 -12.10 2.79 -0.48
CA PHE A 212 -11.91 2.07 -1.74
C PHE A 212 -10.66 1.16 -1.65
N PRO A 213 -10.67 -0.07 -2.16
CA PRO A 213 -11.76 -0.70 -2.93
C PRO A 213 -12.75 -1.54 -2.09
N PHE A 214 -12.63 -1.60 -0.77
CA PHE A 214 -13.31 -2.61 0.07
C PHE A 214 -14.30 -2.02 1.09
N GLY A 215 -14.72 -0.78 0.90
CA GLY A 215 -15.68 -0.10 1.77
C GLY A 215 -15.04 0.82 2.81
N PRO A 216 -15.83 1.50 3.63
CA PRO A 216 -15.36 2.49 4.57
C PRO A 216 -14.32 1.93 5.55
N LEU A 217 -13.27 2.71 5.78
CA LEU A 217 -12.23 2.38 6.75
C LEU A 217 -12.65 2.88 8.13
N GLU A 218 -12.87 1.94 9.03
CA GLU A 218 -13.17 2.22 10.44
C GLU A 218 -11.97 1.78 11.30
N LEU A 219 -11.43 2.68 12.10
CA LEU A 219 -10.33 2.35 13.01
C LEU A 219 -10.82 1.70 14.29
N GLU A 220 -11.98 2.12 14.78
CA GLU A 220 -12.60 1.67 16.03
C GLU A 220 -13.96 1.00 15.76
N GLY A 221 -14.56 0.45 16.82
CA GLY A 221 -15.83 -0.23 16.70
C GLY A 221 -15.73 -1.73 16.38
N PRO A 222 -16.87 -2.44 16.33
CA PRO A 222 -16.90 -3.90 16.18
C PRO A 222 -16.49 -4.40 14.80
N THR A 223 -16.50 -3.50 13.82
CA THR A 223 -16.10 -3.77 12.42
C THR A 223 -14.82 -3.03 12.02
N GLY A 224 -14.18 -2.35 12.97
CA GLY A 224 -12.98 -1.57 12.73
C GLY A 224 -11.68 -2.37 12.77
N MET A 225 -10.59 -1.69 12.42
CA MET A 225 -9.23 -2.22 12.41
C MET A 225 -8.86 -2.90 13.75
N LEU A 226 -9.15 -2.22 14.88
CA LEU A 226 -8.78 -2.73 16.19
C LEU A 226 -9.48 -4.06 16.51
N ALA A 227 -10.74 -4.21 16.15
CA ALA A 227 -11.47 -5.47 16.32
C ALA A 227 -10.88 -6.60 15.48
N GLY A 228 -10.48 -6.31 14.23
CA GLY A 228 -9.80 -7.26 13.35
C GLY A 228 -8.44 -7.71 13.91
N VAL A 229 -7.61 -6.76 14.36
CA VAL A 229 -6.30 -7.05 14.98
C VAL A 229 -6.47 -7.91 16.23
N VAL A 230 -7.33 -7.48 17.17
CA VAL A 230 -7.54 -8.19 18.45
C VAL A 230 -8.10 -9.59 18.21
N GLY A 231 -9.11 -9.72 17.35
CA GLY A 231 -9.71 -11.03 17.03
C GLY A 231 -8.72 -12.00 16.39
N THR A 232 -7.88 -11.50 15.49
CA THR A 232 -6.82 -12.30 14.85
C THR A 232 -5.79 -12.76 15.88
N ILE A 233 -5.25 -11.82 16.69
CA ILE A 233 -4.23 -12.13 17.70
C ILE A 233 -4.76 -13.11 18.75
N GLN A 234 -5.97 -12.91 19.25
CA GLN A 234 -6.59 -13.82 20.24
C GLN A 234 -6.72 -15.24 19.70
N THR A 235 -7.15 -15.39 18.46
CA THR A 235 -7.28 -16.71 17.84
C THR A 235 -5.92 -17.35 17.65
N LEU A 236 -4.95 -16.65 17.06
CA LEU A 236 -3.61 -17.19 16.84
C LEU A 236 -2.92 -17.56 18.16
N SER A 237 -2.93 -16.68 19.16
CA SER A 237 -2.27 -16.91 20.44
C SER A 237 -2.87 -18.07 21.25
N SER A 238 -4.11 -18.45 20.97
CA SER A 238 -4.77 -19.59 21.63
C SER A 238 -4.44 -20.94 21.00
N ALA A 239 -3.95 -20.98 19.79
CA ALA A 239 -3.85 -22.21 19.00
C ALA A 239 -2.50 -22.43 18.32
N VAL A 240 -1.72 -21.36 18.09
CA VAL A 240 -0.40 -21.46 17.43
C VAL A 240 0.71 -21.33 18.48
N PRO A 241 1.64 -22.29 18.57
CA PRO A 241 2.67 -22.29 19.61
C PRO A 241 3.65 -21.13 19.51
N ASN A 242 4.04 -20.75 18.28
CA ASN A 242 5.05 -19.76 18.03
C ASN A 242 4.68 -18.85 16.86
N GLY A 243 5.08 -17.60 16.93
CA GLY A 243 4.83 -16.66 15.83
C GLY A 243 5.47 -15.30 16.04
N VAL A 244 5.46 -14.49 14.99
CA VAL A 244 5.94 -13.11 14.98
C VAL A 244 4.84 -12.21 14.47
N ILE A 245 4.59 -11.12 15.20
CA ILE A 245 3.70 -10.04 14.77
C ILE A 245 4.56 -8.80 14.53
N THR A 246 4.41 -8.20 13.36
CA THR A 246 5.09 -6.94 13.06
C THR A 246 4.36 -5.76 13.71
N THR A 247 5.07 -4.69 13.97
CA THR A 247 4.46 -3.37 14.14
C THR A 247 4.02 -2.85 12.77
N LEU A 248 3.00 -1.99 12.75
CA LEU A 248 2.61 -1.29 11.53
C LEU A 248 3.63 -0.17 11.24
N PRO A 249 4.14 -0.07 10.01
CA PRO A 249 4.96 1.07 9.63
C PRO A 249 4.10 2.34 9.58
N ASP A 250 4.70 3.47 9.90
CA ASP A 250 4.07 4.76 9.67
C ASP A 250 4.07 5.06 8.15
N PRO A 251 2.92 5.06 7.47
CA PRO A 251 2.85 5.27 6.03
C PRO A 251 3.32 6.66 5.63
N THR A 252 3.24 7.65 6.53
CA THR A 252 3.67 9.03 6.27
C THR A 252 5.19 9.14 6.06
N ASN A 253 5.96 8.13 6.44
CA ASN A 253 7.40 8.06 6.21
C ASN A 253 7.78 7.41 4.87
N THR A 254 6.81 6.95 4.09
CA THR A 254 7.07 6.33 2.78
C THR A 254 7.25 7.36 1.66
N ALA A 255 7.92 6.97 0.57
CA ALA A 255 8.06 7.81 -0.61
C ALA A 255 6.70 8.21 -1.21
N THR A 256 5.69 7.34 -1.10
CA THR A 256 4.32 7.59 -1.59
C THR A 256 3.74 8.90 -1.05
N PHE A 257 4.03 9.25 0.20
CA PHE A 257 3.50 10.44 0.86
C PHE A 257 4.52 11.57 1.08
N ASN A 258 5.75 11.42 0.58
CA ASN A 258 6.80 12.43 0.75
C ASN A 258 7.42 12.93 -0.55
N THR A 259 7.02 12.38 -1.70
CA THR A 259 7.58 12.77 -3.00
C THR A 259 6.91 14.02 -3.58
N VAL A 260 5.60 14.17 -3.38
CA VAL A 260 4.82 15.30 -3.93
C VAL A 260 4.67 16.39 -2.89
N PRO A 261 5.20 17.61 -3.15
CA PRO A 261 4.97 18.75 -2.27
C PRO A 261 3.49 19.15 -2.24
N TYR A 262 3.02 19.64 -1.09
CA TYR A 262 1.64 20.14 -0.96
C TYR A 262 1.30 21.29 -1.95
N ASN A 263 2.31 21.99 -2.47
CA ASN A 263 2.19 23.13 -3.39
C ASN A 263 2.70 22.78 -4.79
N SER A 264 2.27 21.68 -5.35
CA SER A 264 2.76 21.13 -6.62
C SER A 264 1.96 21.55 -7.86
N ILE A 265 0.97 22.46 -7.74
CA ILE A 265 0.14 22.90 -8.87
C ILE A 265 0.75 24.16 -9.52
N PRO A 266 1.42 24.08 -10.68
CA PRO A 266 1.97 25.24 -11.34
C PRO A 266 0.86 25.98 -12.12
N LEU A 267 0.63 27.26 -11.82
CA LEU A 267 -0.34 28.11 -12.52
C LEU A 267 0.35 29.29 -13.22
N ASN A 268 -0.08 29.56 -14.45
CA ASN A 268 0.23 30.81 -15.12
C ASN A 268 -0.78 31.94 -14.72
N ALA A 269 -0.57 33.16 -15.19
CA ALA A 269 -1.42 34.30 -14.84
C ALA A 269 -2.88 34.13 -15.31
N GLU A 270 -3.09 33.47 -16.45
CA GLU A 270 -4.41 33.25 -17.03
C GLU A 270 -5.21 32.24 -16.16
N PHE A 271 -4.62 31.09 -15.86
CA PHE A 271 -5.27 30.08 -15.03
C PHE A 271 -5.46 30.55 -13.59
N ALA A 272 -4.51 31.24 -12.98
CA ALA A 272 -4.68 31.80 -11.65
C ALA A 272 -5.84 32.81 -11.62
N GLY A 273 -5.93 33.70 -12.63
CA GLY A 273 -7.04 34.63 -12.76
C GLY A 273 -8.40 33.94 -12.96
N LEU A 274 -8.45 32.91 -13.79
CA LEU A 274 -9.66 32.12 -14.02
C LEU A 274 -10.13 31.43 -12.74
N LEU A 275 -9.24 30.73 -12.03
CA LEU A 275 -9.58 30.05 -10.78
C LEU A 275 -10.05 31.02 -9.70
N ASN A 276 -9.39 32.19 -9.56
CA ASN A 276 -9.83 33.20 -8.62
C ASN A 276 -11.23 33.75 -8.93
N THR A 277 -11.55 33.91 -10.20
CA THR A 277 -12.84 34.48 -10.61
C THR A 277 -13.96 33.47 -10.60
N ALA A 278 -13.72 32.26 -11.15
CA ALA A 278 -14.76 31.26 -11.37
C ALA A 278 -14.98 30.34 -10.16
N LEU A 279 -13.95 30.14 -9.33
CA LEU A 279 -14.01 29.23 -8.20
C LEU A 279 -13.83 29.94 -6.84
N ALA A 280 -12.73 30.62 -6.64
CA ALA A 280 -12.40 31.19 -5.32
C ALA A 280 -13.37 32.31 -4.89
N ALA A 281 -13.70 33.24 -5.78
CA ALA A 281 -14.57 34.36 -5.42
C ALA A 281 -15.99 33.92 -5.01
N PRO A 282 -16.72 33.07 -5.76
CA PRO A 282 -18.03 32.59 -5.32
C PRO A 282 -17.95 31.71 -4.06
N TYR A 283 -16.95 30.84 -3.94
CA TYR A 283 -16.77 29.99 -2.77
C TYR A 283 -16.50 30.83 -1.51
N ASN A 284 -15.53 31.74 -1.55
CA ASN A 284 -15.19 32.63 -0.44
C ASN A 284 -16.37 33.54 -0.06
N GLY A 285 -17.15 34.00 -1.06
CA GLY A 285 -18.39 34.75 -0.83
C GLY A 285 -19.43 33.93 -0.06
N GLY A 286 -19.58 32.66 -0.42
CA GLY A 286 -20.44 31.69 0.31
C GLY A 286 -19.98 31.45 1.74
N LEU A 287 -18.67 31.31 1.98
CA LEU A 287 -18.13 31.18 3.33
C LEU A 287 -18.41 32.43 4.19
N ALA A 288 -18.23 33.62 3.62
CA ALA A 288 -18.53 34.86 4.33
C ALA A 288 -20.01 34.97 4.71
N ALA A 289 -20.92 34.52 3.82
CA ALA A 289 -22.33 34.44 4.14
C ALA A 289 -22.65 33.42 5.23
N ALA A 290 -22.05 32.20 5.17
CA ALA A 290 -22.22 31.18 6.19
C ALA A 290 -21.72 31.67 7.56
N GLN A 291 -20.62 32.39 7.62
CA GLN A 291 -20.13 33.04 8.84
C GLN A 291 -21.10 34.09 9.38
N ALA A 292 -21.63 34.92 8.50
CA ALA A 292 -22.60 35.96 8.92
C ALA A 292 -23.89 35.36 9.52
N PHE A 293 -24.27 34.13 9.09
CA PHE A 293 -25.35 33.36 9.70
C PHE A 293 -24.92 32.55 10.92
N GLY A 294 -23.68 32.62 11.36
CA GLY A 294 -23.17 31.88 12.52
C GLY A 294 -23.03 30.38 12.30
N LEU A 295 -22.96 29.92 11.06
CA LEU A 295 -22.82 28.49 10.73
C LEU A 295 -21.36 28.01 10.85
N ILE A 296 -20.38 28.88 10.64
CA ILE A 296 -18.95 28.61 10.79
C ILE A 296 -18.25 29.77 11.47
N THR A 297 -17.07 29.51 12.02
CA THR A 297 -16.24 30.51 12.71
C THR A 297 -15.37 31.30 11.71
N ALA A 298 -14.79 32.40 12.15
CA ALA A 298 -13.83 33.17 11.35
C ALA A 298 -12.55 32.37 11.07
N GLU A 299 -12.14 31.51 11.99
CA GLU A 299 -11.01 30.63 11.86
C GLU A 299 -11.26 29.61 10.74
N GLU A 300 -12.46 29.02 10.68
CA GLU A 300 -12.82 28.09 9.63
C GLU A 300 -12.91 28.79 8.25
N VAL A 301 -13.45 29.99 8.18
CA VAL A 301 -13.41 30.81 6.94
C VAL A 301 -11.98 31.01 6.48
N SER A 302 -11.06 31.37 7.38
CA SER A 302 -9.65 31.55 7.05
C SER A 302 -9.01 30.27 6.52
N LEU A 303 -9.31 29.12 7.15
CA LEU A 303 -8.79 27.82 6.76
C LEU A 303 -9.28 27.40 5.36
N ARG A 304 -10.54 27.66 5.04
CA ARG A 304 -11.21 27.28 3.78
C ARG A 304 -11.00 28.28 2.65
N THR A 305 -10.52 29.49 2.93
CA THR A 305 -10.36 30.56 1.90
C THR A 305 -9.46 30.10 0.76
N LEU A 306 -9.97 30.15 -0.46
CA LEU A 306 -9.25 29.79 -1.67
C LEU A 306 -8.60 31.03 -2.29
N ASN A 307 -7.35 30.87 -2.76
CA ASN A 307 -6.62 31.90 -3.50
C ASN A 307 -5.59 31.22 -4.42
N ALA A 308 -5.63 31.56 -5.71
CA ALA A 308 -4.68 31.08 -6.71
C ALA A 308 -3.69 32.19 -7.08
N VAL A 309 -2.41 31.84 -7.14
CA VAL A 309 -1.32 32.77 -7.49
C VAL A 309 -0.52 32.28 -8.71
N VAL A 310 0.22 33.15 -9.36
CA VAL A 310 1.16 32.72 -10.40
C VAL A 310 2.32 31.96 -9.76
N GLY A 311 2.66 30.80 -10.30
CA GLY A 311 3.65 29.89 -9.73
C GLY A 311 3.04 28.66 -9.07
N ASN A 312 3.74 28.06 -8.13
CA ASN A 312 3.28 26.87 -7.45
C ASN A 312 2.19 27.18 -6.43
N ASN A 313 1.11 26.45 -6.51
CA ASN A 313 -0.04 26.56 -5.63
C ASN A 313 -0.27 25.27 -4.84
N PRO A 314 -0.85 25.39 -3.63
CA PRO A 314 -1.29 24.23 -2.89
C PRO A 314 -2.34 23.40 -3.65
N VAL A 315 -2.31 22.09 -3.43
CA VAL A 315 -3.38 21.18 -3.89
C VAL A 315 -4.66 21.54 -3.13
N LEU A 316 -5.80 21.52 -3.82
CA LEU A 316 -7.11 21.61 -3.18
C LEU A 316 -7.48 20.21 -2.65
N ILE A 317 -7.73 20.10 -1.37
CA ILE A 317 -8.07 18.83 -0.72
C ILE A 317 -9.46 18.90 -0.07
N GLU A 318 -10.15 17.78 -0.06
CA GLU A 318 -11.33 17.59 0.77
C GLU A 318 -10.87 17.34 2.21
N ASP A 319 -11.57 17.94 3.17
CA ASP A 319 -11.23 17.85 4.58
C ASP A 319 -12.53 17.58 5.37
N GLU A 320 -12.64 16.35 5.88
CA GLU A 320 -13.81 15.87 6.59
C GLU A 320 -14.01 16.48 7.98
N ASP A 321 -13.00 17.14 8.54
CA ASP A 321 -13.09 17.84 9.82
C ASP A 321 -13.79 19.21 9.71
N LEU A 322 -14.02 19.68 8.48
CA LEU A 322 -14.72 20.93 8.24
C LEU A 322 -16.22 20.79 8.41
N THR A 323 -16.86 21.88 8.85
CA THR A 323 -18.32 21.93 8.94
C THR A 323 -18.97 21.61 7.58
N ASP A 324 -19.90 20.67 7.56
CA ASP A 324 -20.65 20.34 6.35
C ASP A 324 -21.59 21.48 5.95
N LEU A 325 -21.28 22.13 4.84
CA LEU A 325 -22.06 23.18 4.21
C LEU A 325 -22.60 22.76 2.83
N SER A 326 -22.64 21.48 2.53
CA SER A 326 -23.09 20.93 1.24
C SER A 326 -24.52 21.36 0.89
N ALA A 327 -25.40 21.51 1.87
CA ALA A 327 -26.74 22.05 1.71
C ALA A 327 -26.78 23.49 1.16
N LEU A 328 -25.69 24.23 1.30
CA LEU A 328 -25.48 25.58 0.71
C LEU A 328 -24.69 25.51 -0.61
N GLY A 329 -24.35 24.34 -1.09
CA GLY A 329 -23.51 24.14 -2.29
C GLY A 329 -22.03 24.45 -2.04
N LEU A 330 -21.57 24.48 -0.80
CA LEU A 330 -20.19 24.72 -0.40
C LEU A 330 -19.52 23.38 0.01
N PRO A 331 -18.65 22.83 -0.82
CA PRO A 331 -17.95 21.59 -0.48
C PRO A 331 -16.98 21.80 0.68
N SER A 332 -16.70 20.74 1.45
CA SER A 332 -15.74 20.72 2.56
C SER A 332 -14.31 20.64 2.02
N VAL A 333 -13.81 21.75 1.47
CA VAL A 333 -12.47 21.81 0.87
C VAL A 333 -11.63 22.95 1.46
N ARG A 334 -10.32 22.73 1.47
CA ARG A 334 -9.30 23.76 1.76
C ARG A 334 -8.05 23.57 0.92
N LEU A 335 -7.18 24.55 0.93
CA LEU A 335 -5.84 24.40 0.37
C LEU A 335 -4.95 23.58 1.30
N ALA A 336 -4.19 22.67 0.72
CA ALA A 336 -3.21 21.88 1.46
C ALA A 336 -2.10 22.78 2.02
N ASN A 337 -1.50 22.38 3.13
CA ASN A 337 -0.39 23.07 3.80
C ASN A 337 0.79 22.11 4.04
N ALA A 338 1.86 22.56 4.67
CA ALA A 338 3.09 21.78 4.87
C ALA A 338 2.91 20.50 5.73
N ASN A 339 1.82 20.38 6.46
CA ASN A 339 1.52 19.19 7.26
C ASN A 339 0.76 18.13 6.45
N ASP A 340 0.15 18.52 5.32
CA ASP A 340 -0.59 17.60 4.47
C ASP A 340 0.36 16.77 3.61
N LYS A 341 0.06 15.50 3.46
CA LYS A 341 0.82 14.56 2.65
C LYS A 341 0.06 14.24 1.37
N ILE A 342 0.68 14.58 0.24
CA ILE A 342 0.07 14.33 -1.07
C ILE A 342 0.51 12.96 -1.57
N ASN A 343 -0.46 12.13 -1.94
CA ASN A 343 -0.20 10.81 -2.49
C ASN A 343 0.49 10.93 -3.87
N LEU A 344 1.60 10.21 -4.05
CA LEU A 344 2.36 10.19 -5.32
C LEU A 344 1.48 9.84 -6.53
N PHE A 345 0.53 8.93 -6.36
CA PHE A 345 -0.37 8.50 -7.44
C PHE A 345 -1.52 9.50 -7.72
N ALA A 346 -1.62 10.58 -6.97
CA ALA A 346 -2.52 11.69 -7.31
C ALA A 346 -1.95 12.57 -8.45
N LEU A 347 -0.63 12.54 -8.72
CA LEU A 347 0.03 13.38 -9.73
C LEU A 347 -0.64 13.39 -11.11
N PRO A 348 -1.10 12.25 -11.68
CA PRO A 348 -1.77 12.26 -12.98
C PRO A 348 -3.09 13.04 -13.00
N ASN A 349 -3.64 13.35 -11.83
CA ASN A 349 -4.92 14.06 -11.65
C ASN A 349 -4.75 15.50 -11.16
N LEU A 350 -3.51 15.92 -10.89
CA LEU A 350 -3.14 17.29 -10.52
C LEU A 350 -2.76 18.10 -11.75
#